data_24d9c0a78fd6ad38c806a9063131bcd9
#
_entry.id   24d9c0a78fd6ad38c806a9063131bcd9
#
_cell.length_a   1.000
_cell.length_b   1.000
_cell.length_c   1.000
_cell.angle_alpha   90.00
_cell.angle_beta   90.00
_cell.angle_gamma   90.00
#
_symmetry.space_group_name_H-M   'P 1'
#
loop_
_entity.id
_entity.type
_entity.pdbx_description
1 polymer ?
#
loop_
_entity_poly.entity_id
_entity_poly.type
_entity_poly.pdbx_seq_one_letter_code
_entity_poly.pdbx_strand_id
1 'polypeptide(L)'
;MIKKALKGEKRRSGTVEKKALILRAAENVFARQGLKGTRLLEIANEAGLPNANLLYYFQSKEDIYRAVCRNILETWLGSLGEISPDDDPKKAIECYIKSKMDLSLKRPNASKVFALEIIAGAPIIGDYLEKDLKDWVDRQASVLKRWQSRGQMTTISPQHIFFMIWAVTQTYADFNTQIKAVLGVEEISHVEHTIAVETVTEVLLRGFRMT
;
A
#
# COMPACT_ATOMS: atom_id res chain seq x y z
N MET A 1 13.42 -11.12 38.78
CA MET A 1 13.61 -11.16 37.31
C MET A 1 12.35 -10.87 36.49
N ILE A 2 11.18 -11.37 36.81
CA ILE A 2 9.89 -11.22 36.06
C ILE A 2 9.46 -9.75 35.92
N LYS A 3 9.57 -8.90 36.94
CA LYS A 3 9.18 -7.47 36.88
C LYS A 3 10.04 -6.63 35.91
N LYS A 4 11.27 -7.01 35.63
CA LYS A 4 12.17 -6.32 34.71
C LYS A 4 11.88 -6.69 33.27
N ALA A 5 11.46 -7.93 32.99
CA ALA A 5 11.00 -8.42 31.69
C ALA A 5 9.68 -7.74 31.28
N LEU A 6 8.67 -7.71 32.16
CA LEU A 6 7.39 -7.05 31.93
C LEU A 6 7.52 -5.53 31.70
N LYS A 7 8.46 -4.87 32.35
CA LYS A 7 8.73 -3.44 32.14
C LYS A 7 9.42 -3.19 30.79
N GLY A 8 10.23 -4.13 30.31
CA GLY A 8 10.87 -4.10 28.99
C GLY A 8 9.86 -4.29 27.84
N GLU A 9 8.93 -5.23 27.98
CA GLU A 9 7.87 -5.48 27.00
C GLU A 9 6.89 -4.30 26.88
N LYS A 10 6.45 -3.75 28.01
CA LYS A 10 5.56 -2.58 28.06
C LYS A 10 6.21 -1.33 27.45
N ARG A 11 7.52 -1.18 27.59
CA ARG A 11 8.29 -0.08 27.00
C ARG A 11 8.48 -0.26 25.49
N ARG A 12 8.68 -1.51 25.01
CA ARG A 12 8.74 -1.84 23.59
C ARG A 12 7.38 -1.63 22.91
N SER A 13 6.30 -2.09 23.50
CA SER A 13 4.93 -1.87 23.00
C SER A 13 4.63 -0.37 22.85
N GLY A 14 4.88 0.44 23.89
CA GLY A 14 4.64 1.89 23.81
C GLY A 14 5.51 2.63 22.79
N THR A 15 6.70 2.09 22.46
CA THR A 15 7.55 2.64 21.39
C THR A 15 7.00 2.32 20.01
N VAL A 16 6.51 1.10 19.80
CA VAL A 16 5.89 0.65 18.55
C VAL A 16 4.61 1.46 18.27
N GLU A 17 3.77 1.60 19.27
CA GLU A 17 2.52 2.37 19.19
C GLU A 17 2.76 3.84 18.83
N LYS A 18 3.74 4.47 19.46
CA LYS A 18 4.10 5.87 19.17
C LYS A 18 4.69 6.04 17.76
N LYS A 19 5.54 5.13 17.30
CA LYS A 19 6.02 5.15 15.93
C LYS A 19 4.87 5.01 14.93
N ALA A 20 3.95 4.09 15.15
CA ALA A 20 2.77 3.91 14.29
C ALA A 20 1.89 5.17 14.25
N LEU A 21 1.69 5.84 15.40
CA LEU A 21 0.96 7.10 15.46
C LEU A 21 1.64 8.21 14.64
N ILE A 22 2.97 8.35 14.79
CA ILE A 22 3.75 9.32 14.01
C ILE A 22 3.66 9.03 12.51
N LEU A 23 3.77 7.77 12.10
CA LEU A 23 3.69 7.40 10.68
C LEU A 23 2.32 7.69 10.07
N ARG A 24 1.23 7.45 10.80
CA ARG A 24 -0.13 7.80 10.34
C ARG A 24 -0.33 9.31 10.20
N ALA A 25 0.11 10.08 11.18
CA ALA A 25 0.06 11.54 11.13
C ALA A 25 0.89 12.08 9.95
N ALA A 26 2.11 11.56 9.78
CA ALA A 26 3.00 11.92 8.70
C ALA A 26 2.40 11.59 7.32
N GLU A 27 1.77 10.42 7.16
CA GLU A 27 1.06 10.03 5.94
C GLU A 27 0.01 11.09 5.55
N ASN A 28 -0.81 11.54 6.51
CA ASN A 28 -1.82 12.56 6.26
C ASN A 28 -1.19 13.90 5.81
N VAL A 29 -0.14 14.33 6.48
CA VAL A 29 0.53 15.60 6.16
C VAL A 29 1.24 15.53 4.81
N PHE A 30 1.99 14.44 4.56
CA PHE A 30 2.68 14.25 3.28
C PHE A 30 1.72 14.12 2.09
N ALA A 31 0.56 13.50 2.27
CA ALA A 31 -0.45 13.40 1.21
C ALA A 31 -1.02 14.76 0.80
N ARG A 32 -1.05 15.73 1.73
CA ARG A 32 -1.53 17.10 1.46
C ARG A 32 -0.48 18.03 0.88
N GLN A 33 0.77 17.92 1.33
CA GLN A 33 1.80 18.93 1.08
C GLN A 33 3.05 18.39 0.37
N GLY A 34 3.15 17.06 0.21
CA GLY A 34 4.37 16.40 -0.26
C GLY A 34 5.53 16.50 0.72
N LEU A 35 6.63 15.83 0.43
CA LEU A 35 7.83 15.86 1.28
C LEU A 35 8.41 17.28 1.44
N LYS A 36 8.52 18.04 0.35
CA LYS A 36 9.15 19.38 0.37
C LYS A 36 8.34 20.39 1.16
N GLY A 37 7.01 20.37 1.05
CA GLY A 37 6.11 21.31 1.70
C GLY A 37 5.91 21.07 3.19
N THR A 38 6.13 19.84 3.67
CA THR A 38 5.86 19.43 5.05
C THR A 38 6.93 19.93 6.02
N ARG A 39 6.48 20.38 7.20
CA ARG A 39 7.32 20.71 8.36
C ARG A 39 7.13 19.68 9.47
N LEU A 40 8.20 19.37 10.24
CA LEU A 40 8.13 18.42 11.37
C LEU A 40 7.08 18.84 12.41
N LEU A 41 6.92 20.13 12.65
CA LEU A 41 5.93 20.65 13.59
C LEU A 41 4.49 20.29 13.17
N GLU A 42 4.19 20.24 11.88
CA GLU A 42 2.86 19.87 11.38
C GLU A 42 2.57 18.39 11.62
N ILE A 43 3.59 17.54 11.42
CA ILE A 43 3.47 16.11 11.77
C ILE A 43 3.29 15.94 13.27
N ALA A 44 4.04 16.70 14.09
CA ALA A 44 3.92 16.64 15.54
C ALA A 44 2.51 17.04 16.02
N ASN A 45 1.97 18.13 15.47
CA ASN A 45 0.62 18.61 15.77
C ASN A 45 -0.45 17.61 15.34
N GLU A 46 -0.34 17.05 14.13
CA GLU A 46 -1.25 16.02 13.63
C GLU A 46 -1.20 14.74 14.49
N ALA A 47 -0.02 14.39 15.01
CA ALA A 47 0.16 13.24 15.91
C ALA A 47 -0.26 13.52 17.37
N GLY A 48 -0.56 14.78 17.73
CA GLY A 48 -0.82 15.18 19.13
C GLY A 48 0.40 14.99 20.02
N LEU A 49 1.63 15.16 19.51
CA LEU A 49 2.86 14.93 20.21
C LEU A 49 3.76 16.20 20.21
N PRO A 50 4.55 16.42 21.28
CA PRO A 50 5.59 17.43 21.25
C PRO A 50 6.61 17.17 20.11
N ASN A 51 7.09 18.22 19.44
CA ASN A 51 8.05 18.07 18.33
C ASN A 51 9.33 17.31 18.74
N ALA A 52 9.79 17.47 19.97
CA ALA A 52 10.95 16.74 20.50
C ALA A 52 10.74 15.22 20.50
N ASN A 53 9.49 14.75 20.59
CA ASN A 53 9.20 13.32 20.55
C ASN A 53 9.41 12.73 19.14
N LEU A 54 9.18 13.50 18.07
CA LEU A 54 9.45 13.04 16.71
C LEU A 54 10.94 12.80 16.52
N LEU A 55 11.78 13.75 16.94
CA LEU A 55 13.23 13.66 16.83
C LEU A 55 13.84 12.56 17.69
N TYR A 56 13.13 12.10 18.72
CA TYR A 56 13.53 10.92 19.49
C TYR A 56 13.36 9.61 18.68
N TYR A 57 12.36 9.53 17.81
CA TYR A 57 12.07 8.33 17.02
C TYR A 57 12.67 8.35 15.62
N PHE A 58 12.85 9.54 15.02
CA PHE A 58 13.31 9.74 13.66
C PHE A 58 14.30 10.89 13.60
N GLN A 59 15.41 10.71 12.89
CA GLN A 59 16.49 11.70 12.84
C GLN A 59 16.14 12.91 11.94
N SER A 60 15.29 12.72 10.95
CA SER A 60 14.92 13.74 9.97
C SER A 60 13.49 13.53 9.43
N LYS A 61 13.00 14.53 8.73
CA LYS A 61 11.74 14.47 7.97
C LYS A 61 11.80 13.40 6.88
N GLU A 62 12.94 13.28 6.23
CA GLU A 62 13.22 12.29 5.19
C GLU A 62 13.19 10.87 5.75
N ASP A 63 13.67 10.65 6.99
CA ASP A 63 13.58 9.35 7.68
C ASP A 63 12.12 8.97 7.97
N ILE A 64 11.31 9.95 8.39
CA ILE A 64 9.86 9.71 8.59
C ILE A 64 9.22 9.36 7.24
N TYR A 65 9.53 10.11 6.19
CA TYR A 65 8.99 9.88 4.85
C TYR A 65 9.36 8.51 4.31
N ARG A 66 10.62 8.12 4.43
CA ARG A 66 11.12 6.78 4.07
C ARG A 66 10.38 5.68 4.83
N ALA A 67 10.18 5.88 6.14
CA ALA A 67 9.47 4.92 6.97
C ALA A 67 7.97 4.83 6.61
N VAL A 68 7.33 5.95 6.24
CA VAL A 68 5.95 5.97 5.71
C VAL A 68 5.86 5.18 4.42
N CYS A 69 6.72 5.47 3.43
CA CYS A 69 6.70 4.77 2.15
C CYS A 69 6.96 3.27 2.29
N ARG A 70 7.90 2.86 3.16
CA ARG A 70 8.15 1.45 3.47
C ARG A 70 6.92 0.78 4.09
N ASN A 71 6.31 1.41 5.08
CA ASN A 71 5.09 0.87 5.71
C ASN A 71 3.95 0.69 4.70
N ILE A 72 3.81 1.61 3.75
CA ILE A 72 2.83 1.52 2.67
C ILE A 72 3.11 0.28 1.81
N LEU A 73 4.34 0.13 1.33
CA LEU A 73 4.73 -1.01 0.49
C LEU A 73 4.59 -2.35 1.23
N GLU A 74 5.08 -2.45 2.46
CA GLU A 74 4.93 -3.66 3.28
C GLU A 74 3.46 -4.05 3.45
N THR A 75 2.58 -3.07 3.68
CA THR A 75 1.13 -3.30 3.78
C THR A 75 0.56 -3.82 2.47
N TRP A 76 0.97 -3.23 1.34
CA TRP A 76 0.45 -3.61 0.02
C TRP A 76 0.97 -4.96 -0.46
N LEU A 77 2.25 -5.23 -0.28
CA LEU A 77 2.86 -6.51 -0.65
C LEU A 77 2.31 -7.65 0.21
N GLY A 78 2.10 -7.37 1.51
CA GLY A 78 1.47 -8.32 2.43
C GLY A 78 0.01 -8.63 2.08
N SER A 79 -0.67 -7.79 1.31
CA SER A 79 -2.09 -8.00 0.95
C SER A 79 -2.34 -9.16 -0.01
N LEU A 80 -1.35 -9.57 -0.81
CA LEU A 80 -1.43 -10.81 -1.59
C LEU A 80 -1.18 -12.04 -0.71
N GLY A 81 -0.40 -11.87 0.37
CA GLY A 81 0.12 -13.00 1.14
C GLY A 81 1.17 -13.81 0.36
N GLU A 82 1.40 -15.02 0.82
CA GLU A 82 2.20 -16.00 0.10
C GLU A 82 1.26 -16.88 -0.73
N ILE A 83 1.38 -16.81 -2.06
CA ILE A 83 0.66 -17.70 -2.96
C ILE A 83 1.51 -18.92 -3.33
N SER A 84 0.87 -20.06 -3.48
CA SER A 84 1.46 -21.34 -3.85
C SER A 84 1.02 -21.76 -5.25
N PRO A 85 1.86 -22.50 -6.00
CA PRO A 85 1.44 -23.11 -7.26
C PRO A 85 0.25 -24.07 -7.16
N ASP A 86 -0.08 -24.51 -5.96
CA ASP A 86 -1.17 -25.46 -5.70
C ASP A 86 -2.45 -24.77 -5.20
N ASP A 87 -2.41 -23.44 -5.01
CA ASP A 87 -3.60 -22.65 -4.74
C ASP A 87 -4.50 -22.55 -5.97
N ASP A 88 -5.79 -22.26 -5.74
CA ASP A 88 -6.72 -21.88 -6.79
C ASP A 88 -6.37 -20.50 -7.33
N PRO A 89 -5.91 -20.37 -8.60
CA PRO A 89 -5.45 -19.10 -9.15
C PRO A 89 -6.50 -18.01 -9.14
N LYS A 90 -7.75 -18.37 -9.46
CA LYS A 90 -8.88 -17.43 -9.49
C LYS A 90 -9.12 -16.83 -8.11
N LYS A 91 -9.23 -17.68 -7.08
CA LYS A 91 -9.47 -17.23 -5.70
C LYS A 91 -8.32 -16.37 -5.17
N ALA A 92 -7.07 -16.77 -5.45
CA ALA A 92 -5.89 -16.03 -5.01
C ALA A 92 -5.85 -14.61 -5.61
N ILE A 93 -6.03 -14.49 -6.93
CA ILE A 93 -6.03 -13.19 -7.63
C ILE A 93 -7.27 -12.36 -7.26
N GLU A 94 -8.43 -12.96 -7.15
CA GLU A 94 -9.64 -12.28 -6.68
C GLU A 94 -9.46 -11.67 -5.29
N CYS A 95 -8.91 -12.44 -4.36
CA CYS A 95 -8.64 -11.99 -3.00
C CYS A 95 -7.65 -10.82 -2.98
N TYR A 96 -6.60 -10.90 -3.82
CA TYR A 96 -5.63 -9.82 -3.96
C TYR A 96 -6.25 -8.53 -4.50
N ILE A 97 -7.04 -8.61 -5.57
CA ILE A 97 -7.74 -7.46 -6.15
C ILE A 97 -8.63 -6.79 -5.09
N LYS A 98 -9.46 -7.58 -4.40
CA LYS A 98 -10.36 -7.09 -3.34
C LYS A 98 -9.58 -6.41 -2.22
N SER A 99 -8.51 -7.02 -1.75
CA SER A 99 -7.64 -6.43 -0.71
C SER A 99 -7.02 -5.11 -1.14
N LYS A 100 -6.57 -5.00 -2.40
CA LYS A 100 -6.02 -3.77 -2.96
C LYS A 100 -7.08 -2.67 -3.07
N MET A 101 -8.29 -3.00 -3.55
CA MET A 101 -9.40 -2.06 -3.64
C MET A 101 -9.81 -1.55 -2.25
N ASP A 102 -9.88 -2.44 -1.26
CA ASP A 102 -10.15 -2.09 0.13
C ASP A 102 -9.10 -1.13 0.71
N LEU A 103 -7.82 -1.38 0.43
CA LEU A 103 -6.74 -0.49 0.87
C LEU A 103 -6.83 0.89 0.21
N SER A 104 -7.20 0.95 -1.07
CA SER A 104 -7.43 2.21 -1.80
C SER A 104 -8.54 3.05 -1.16
N LEU A 105 -9.60 2.41 -0.65
CA LEU A 105 -10.66 3.09 0.07
C LEU A 105 -10.26 3.48 1.50
N LYS A 106 -9.66 2.56 2.25
CA LYS A 106 -9.35 2.73 3.68
C LYS A 106 -8.13 3.62 3.94
N ARG A 107 -7.19 3.68 2.99
CA ARG A 107 -5.93 4.44 3.10
C ARG A 107 -5.61 5.23 1.81
N PRO A 108 -6.50 6.12 1.34
CA PRO A 108 -6.26 6.87 0.09
C PRO A 108 -5.03 7.79 0.19
N ASN A 109 -4.71 8.30 1.38
CA ASN A 109 -3.52 9.12 1.60
C ASN A 109 -2.22 8.33 1.42
N ALA A 110 -2.19 7.05 1.80
CA ALA A 110 -1.06 6.17 1.56
C ALA A 110 -0.77 6.05 0.06
N SER A 111 -1.81 5.82 -0.76
CA SER A 111 -1.68 5.75 -2.21
C SER A 111 -1.12 7.04 -2.79
N LYS A 112 -1.66 8.20 -2.39
CA LYS A 112 -1.17 9.52 -2.85
C LYS A 112 0.29 9.78 -2.50
N VAL A 113 0.72 9.46 -1.28
CA VAL A 113 2.13 9.63 -0.88
C VAL A 113 3.03 8.78 -1.76
N PHE A 114 2.67 7.52 -1.98
CA PHE A 114 3.44 6.61 -2.80
C PHE A 114 3.45 7.05 -4.28
N ALA A 115 2.31 7.43 -4.84
CA ALA A 115 2.21 7.92 -6.22
C ALA A 115 3.09 9.16 -6.44
N LEU A 116 3.08 10.12 -5.51
CA LEU A 116 3.93 11.31 -5.57
C LEU A 116 5.43 10.96 -5.56
N GLU A 117 5.84 10.00 -4.75
CA GLU A 117 7.22 9.51 -4.70
C GLU A 117 7.64 8.85 -6.02
N ILE A 118 6.78 7.98 -6.58
CA ILE A 118 7.06 7.30 -7.85
C ILE A 118 7.12 8.30 -9.01
N ILE A 119 6.18 9.24 -9.09
CA ILE A 119 6.14 10.28 -10.13
C ILE A 119 7.39 11.18 -10.07
N ALA A 120 7.90 11.42 -8.84
CA ALA A 120 9.14 12.19 -8.65
C ALA A 120 10.42 11.41 -9.00
N GLY A 121 10.32 10.15 -9.45
CA GLY A 121 11.45 9.28 -9.78
C GLY A 121 11.98 8.47 -8.60
N ALA A 122 11.19 8.31 -7.53
CA ALA A 122 11.51 7.53 -6.33
C ALA A 122 12.83 7.92 -5.62
N PRO A 123 13.09 9.21 -5.39
CA PRO A 123 14.38 9.68 -4.85
C PRO A 123 14.68 9.15 -3.44
N ILE A 124 13.66 8.76 -2.68
CA ILE A 124 13.82 8.31 -1.29
C ILE A 124 13.76 6.79 -1.15
N ILE A 125 12.97 6.10 -2.00
CA ILE A 125 12.74 4.65 -1.87
C ILE A 125 13.24 3.82 -3.06
N GLY A 126 14.00 4.42 -3.97
CA GLY A 126 14.50 3.72 -5.18
C GLY A 126 15.16 2.39 -4.85
N ASP A 127 16.08 2.36 -3.89
CA ASP A 127 16.75 1.13 -3.45
C ASP A 127 15.79 0.02 -3.02
N TYR A 128 14.68 0.40 -2.35
CA TYR A 128 13.67 -0.55 -1.91
C TYR A 128 12.86 -1.10 -3.10
N LEU A 129 12.59 -0.27 -4.11
CA LEU A 129 11.92 -0.72 -5.33
C LEU A 129 12.78 -1.69 -6.13
N GLU A 130 14.07 -1.38 -6.27
CA GLU A 130 15.03 -2.18 -7.03
C GLU A 130 15.34 -3.54 -6.39
N LYS A 131 15.19 -3.66 -5.08
CA LYS A 131 15.46 -4.90 -4.33
C LYS A 131 14.17 -5.56 -3.86
N ASP A 132 13.57 -5.02 -2.83
CA ASP A 132 12.48 -5.70 -2.09
C ASP A 132 11.23 -5.89 -2.94
N LEU A 133 10.81 -4.84 -3.68
CA LEU A 133 9.65 -4.93 -4.58
C LEU A 133 9.95 -5.87 -5.75
N LYS A 134 11.13 -5.73 -6.36
CA LYS A 134 11.54 -6.60 -7.48
C LYS A 134 11.59 -8.05 -7.05
N ASP A 135 12.23 -8.37 -5.92
CA ASP A 135 12.32 -9.73 -5.41
C ASP A 135 10.95 -10.32 -5.09
N TRP A 136 10.05 -9.51 -4.54
CA TRP A 136 8.67 -9.93 -4.31
C TRP A 136 7.97 -10.26 -5.64
N VAL A 137 8.04 -9.37 -6.63
CA VAL A 137 7.45 -9.60 -7.96
C VAL A 137 8.01 -10.86 -8.61
N ASP A 138 9.31 -11.09 -8.54
CA ASP A 138 9.96 -12.26 -9.14
C ASP A 138 9.50 -13.56 -8.49
N ARG A 139 9.34 -13.59 -7.16
CA ARG A 139 8.77 -14.74 -6.45
C ARG A 139 7.33 -15.03 -6.89
N GLN A 140 6.47 -14.02 -6.87
CA GLN A 140 5.06 -14.19 -7.27
C GLN A 140 4.93 -14.54 -8.75
N ALA A 141 5.74 -13.93 -9.62
CA ALA A 141 5.79 -14.24 -11.05
C ALA A 141 6.13 -15.70 -11.33
N SER A 142 6.95 -16.32 -10.49
CA SER A 142 7.29 -17.74 -10.60
C SER A 142 6.08 -18.65 -10.37
N VAL A 143 5.19 -18.27 -9.45
CA VAL A 143 3.91 -18.97 -9.22
C VAL A 143 2.97 -18.80 -10.40
N LEU A 144 2.80 -17.55 -10.88
CA LEU A 144 1.96 -17.28 -12.05
C LEU A 144 2.42 -18.07 -13.28
N LYS A 145 3.74 -18.17 -13.54
CA LYS A 145 4.28 -18.98 -14.63
C LYS A 145 3.90 -20.47 -14.51
N ARG A 146 3.84 -21.02 -13.30
CA ARG A 146 3.39 -22.41 -13.09
C ARG A 146 1.91 -22.57 -13.38
N TRP A 147 1.07 -21.62 -12.97
CA TRP A 147 -0.36 -21.63 -13.34
C TRP A 147 -0.56 -21.51 -14.85
N GLN A 148 0.24 -20.67 -15.51
CA GLN A 148 0.23 -20.56 -16.98
C GLN A 148 0.64 -21.88 -17.66
N SER A 149 1.69 -22.54 -17.19
CA SER A 149 2.14 -23.84 -17.76
C SER A 149 1.13 -24.97 -17.56
N ARG A 150 0.25 -24.86 -16.55
CA ARG A 150 -0.87 -25.78 -16.30
C ARG A 150 -2.14 -25.37 -17.07
N GLY A 151 -2.13 -24.30 -17.86
CA GLY A 151 -3.29 -23.78 -18.59
C GLY A 151 -4.37 -23.15 -17.70
N GLN A 152 -4.06 -22.83 -16.45
CA GLN A 152 -5.02 -22.30 -15.48
C GLN A 152 -5.23 -20.77 -15.62
N MET A 153 -4.43 -20.11 -16.43
CA MET A 153 -4.56 -18.68 -16.77
C MET A 153 -3.93 -18.37 -18.13
N THR A 154 -4.22 -17.18 -18.64
CA THR A 154 -3.66 -16.71 -19.91
C THR A 154 -2.15 -16.54 -19.86
N THR A 155 -1.49 -16.75 -21.03
CA THR A 155 -0.02 -16.59 -21.16
C THR A 155 0.31 -15.12 -21.44
N ILE A 156 0.39 -14.32 -20.38
CA ILE A 156 0.84 -12.92 -20.40
C ILE A 156 2.07 -12.82 -19.49
N SER A 157 2.93 -11.81 -19.72
CA SER A 157 4.04 -11.55 -18.79
C SER A 157 3.52 -11.36 -17.36
N PRO A 158 3.96 -12.16 -16.38
CA PRO A 158 3.49 -12.05 -15.01
C PRO A 158 3.69 -10.67 -14.38
N GLN A 159 4.79 -9.99 -14.72
CA GLN A 159 5.04 -8.63 -14.22
C GLN A 159 3.95 -7.66 -14.69
N HIS A 160 3.52 -7.76 -15.95
CA HIS A 160 2.46 -6.92 -16.48
C HIS A 160 1.09 -7.21 -15.86
N ILE A 161 0.83 -8.42 -15.38
CA ILE A 161 -0.37 -8.75 -14.59
C ILE A 161 -0.40 -7.89 -13.32
N PHE A 162 0.73 -7.83 -12.58
CA PHE A 162 0.82 -6.98 -11.39
C PHE A 162 0.67 -5.49 -11.72
N PHE A 163 1.31 -5.01 -12.79
CA PHE A 163 1.18 -3.61 -13.21
C PHE A 163 -0.27 -3.25 -13.54
N MET A 164 -0.99 -4.13 -14.23
CA MET A 164 -2.42 -3.92 -14.51
C MET A 164 -3.26 -3.89 -13.23
N ILE A 165 -3.08 -4.86 -12.32
CA ILE A 165 -3.80 -4.88 -11.05
C ILE A 165 -3.52 -3.60 -10.25
N TRP A 166 -2.26 -3.19 -10.15
CA TRP A 166 -1.89 -1.97 -9.42
C TRP A 166 -2.51 -0.72 -10.04
N ALA A 167 -2.39 -0.56 -11.35
CA ALA A 167 -2.93 0.61 -12.06
C ALA A 167 -4.43 0.78 -11.81
N VAL A 168 -5.22 -0.29 -12.00
CA VAL A 168 -6.68 -0.18 -11.87
C VAL A 168 -7.13 -0.04 -10.42
N THR A 169 -6.47 -0.67 -9.46
CA THR A 169 -6.88 -0.60 -8.05
C THR A 169 -6.46 0.71 -7.38
N GLN A 170 -5.28 1.25 -7.72
CA GLN A 170 -4.79 2.52 -7.16
C GLN A 170 -5.52 3.73 -7.72
N THR A 171 -6.06 3.65 -8.94
CA THR A 171 -6.84 4.71 -9.58
C THR A 171 -7.94 5.27 -8.66
N TYR A 172 -8.63 4.42 -7.89
CA TYR A 172 -9.70 4.83 -6.98
C TYR A 172 -9.23 5.68 -5.80
N ALA A 173 -7.96 5.59 -5.44
CA ALA A 173 -7.36 6.46 -4.43
C ALA A 173 -6.67 7.68 -5.05
N ASP A 174 -5.80 7.45 -6.06
CA ASP A 174 -4.92 8.48 -6.63
C ASP A 174 -5.71 9.53 -7.43
N PHE A 175 -6.73 9.09 -8.16
CA PHE A 175 -7.61 9.90 -9.00
C PHE A 175 -9.03 10.04 -8.43
N ASN A 176 -9.18 9.92 -7.11
CA ASN A 176 -10.45 10.01 -6.41
C ASN A 176 -11.27 11.26 -6.81
N THR A 177 -10.62 12.41 -6.94
CA THR A 177 -11.26 13.67 -7.36
C THR A 177 -11.90 13.55 -8.74
N GLN A 178 -11.21 12.93 -9.70
CA GLN A 178 -11.74 12.68 -11.04
C GLN A 178 -12.93 11.72 -11.02
N ILE A 179 -12.81 10.62 -10.27
CA ILE A 179 -13.86 9.61 -10.15
C ILE A 179 -15.12 10.24 -9.55
N LYS A 180 -14.99 11.00 -8.45
CA LYS A 180 -16.11 11.69 -7.80
C LYS A 180 -16.79 12.67 -8.75
N ALA A 181 -16.01 13.42 -9.52
CA ALA A 181 -16.55 14.35 -10.52
C ALA A 181 -17.33 13.65 -11.63
N VAL A 182 -16.81 12.52 -12.14
CA VAL A 182 -17.49 11.73 -13.19
C VAL A 182 -18.76 11.06 -12.68
N LEU A 183 -18.74 10.55 -11.43
CA LEU A 183 -19.92 9.94 -10.81
C LEU A 183 -20.94 10.99 -10.31
N GLY A 184 -20.58 12.26 -10.23
CA GLY A 184 -21.45 13.32 -9.70
C GLY A 184 -21.69 13.22 -8.20
N VAL A 185 -20.72 12.71 -7.43
CA VAL A 185 -20.85 12.48 -5.98
C VAL A 185 -19.78 13.26 -5.19
N GLU A 186 -20.13 13.69 -3.99
CA GLU A 186 -19.16 14.30 -3.08
C GLU A 186 -18.22 13.28 -2.44
N GLU A 187 -18.76 12.08 -2.11
CA GLU A 187 -18.01 10.98 -1.53
C GLU A 187 -18.39 9.65 -2.20
N ILE A 188 -17.41 8.75 -2.36
CA ILE A 188 -17.65 7.40 -2.87
C ILE A 188 -18.35 6.58 -1.79
N SER A 189 -19.61 6.24 -2.03
CA SER A 189 -20.40 5.43 -1.11
C SER A 189 -19.90 3.98 -1.05
N HIS A 190 -20.35 3.23 -0.03
CA HIS A 190 -20.05 1.80 0.04
C HIS A 190 -20.63 1.03 -1.17
N VAL A 191 -21.78 1.47 -1.71
CA VAL A 191 -22.39 0.87 -2.90
C VAL A 191 -21.50 1.07 -4.13
N GLU A 192 -21.05 2.32 -4.37
CA GLU A 192 -20.14 2.63 -5.48
C GLU A 192 -18.81 1.87 -5.36
N HIS A 193 -18.28 1.76 -4.13
CA HIS A 193 -17.08 0.95 -3.91
C HIS A 193 -17.31 -0.53 -4.22
N THR A 194 -18.45 -1.11 -3.83
CA THR A 194 -18.79 -2.50 -4.15
C THR A 194 -18.87 -2.72 -5.66
N ILE A 195 -19.58 -1.83 -6.39
CA ILE A 195 -19.66 -1.86 -7.84
C ILE A 195 -18.26 -1.79 -8.47
N ALA A 196 -17.39 -0.91 -7.98
CA ALA A 196 -16.02 -0.78 -8.46
C ALA A 196 -15.21 -2.07 -8.25
N VAL A 197 -15.29 -2.68 -7.05
CA VAL A 197 -14.62 -3.95 -6.73
C VAL A 197 -15.08 -5.07 -7.65
N GLU A 198 -16.40 -5.23 -7.83
CA GLU A 198 -16.99 -6.25 -8.70
C GLU A 198 -16.55 -6.04 -10.15
N THR A 199 -16.65 -4.81 -10.67
CA THR A 199 -16.27 -4.47 -12.04
C THR A 199 -14.78 -4.76 -12.29
N VAL A 200 -13.89 -4.28 -11.43
CA VAL A 200 -12.45 -4.49 -11.58
C VAL A 200 -12.10 -5.97 -11.50
N THR A 201 -12.70 -6.69 -10.55
CA THR A 201 -12.47 -8.12 -10.36
C THR A 201 -12.92 -8.91 -11.58
N GLU A 202 -14.14 -8.68 -12.06
CA GLU A 202 -14.68 -9.38 -13.22
C GLU A 202 -13.85 -9.14 -14.48
N VAL A 203 -13.53 -7.89 -14.78
CA VAL A 203 -12.76 -7.53 -15.99
C VAL A 203 -11.36 -8.17 -15.97
N LEU A 204 -10.67 -8.10 -14.84
CA LEU A 204 -9.32 -8.67 -14.72
C LEU A 204 -9.34 -10.20 -14.78
N LEU A 205 -10.24 -10.87 -14.05
CA LEU A 205 -10.32 -12.32 -14.05
C LEU A 205 -10.68 -12.87 -15.45
N ARG A 206 -11.61 -12.23 -16.15
CA ARG A 206 -11.93 -12.59 -17.55
C ARG A 206 -10.73 -12.35 -18.48
N GLY A 207 -10.05 -11.21 -18.34
CA GLY A 207 -8.85 -10.89 -19.12
C GLY A 207 -7.72 -11.89 -18.90
N PHE A 208 -7.58 -12.38 -17.68
CA PHE A 208 -6.61 -13.41 -17.33
C PHE A 208 -7.10 -14.85 -17.62
N ARG A 209 -8.31 -15.01 -18.17
CA ARG A 209 -8.97 -16.30 -18.44
C ARG A 209 -9.09 -17.20 -17.21
N MET A 210 -9.39 -16.60 -16.08
CA MET A 210 -9.66 -17.27 -14.80
C MET A 210 -11.20 -17.33 -14.57
N THR A 211 -11.90 -18.05 -15.41
CA THR A 211 -13.37 -18.16 -15.37
C THR A 211 -13.85 -19.30 -14.49
#